data_a385e24c034113698aeb20c3e4b95051
#
_entry.id   a385e24c034113698aeb20c3e4b95051
#
_cell.length_a   1.000
_cell.length_b   1.000
_cell.length_c   1.000
_cell.angle_alpha   90.00
_cell.angle_beta   90.00
_cell.angle_gamma   90.00
#
_symmetry.space_group_name_H-M   'P 1'
#
loop_
_entity.id
_entity.type
_entity.pdbx_description
1 polymer ?
#
loop_
_entity_poly.entity_id
_entity_poly.type
_entity_poly.pdbx_seq_one_letter_code
_entity_poly.pdbx_strand_id
1 'polypeptide(L)'
;MISLSYRSLKTEVRASQIHGRGLFATADIAKNEIVAVKGGHILDRKTVREQVTPHLGPVEIQIDNDLFIAPVTAEEREGSMLYSNHSCNPNLGMRGEITFVAMRDIRAGEELTHDWATTDDDDYSVECQCGAPNCRQILTGKDWQRADLQKRYAGYFSAYLDRKIAARCHSERSEEPHNRSSNHTEQLV
;
A
#
# COMPACT_ATOMS: atom_id res chain seq x y z
N MET A 1 -2.56 6.01 27.53
CA MET A 1 -2.01 5.05 26.55
C MET A 1 -1.22 5.85 25.53
N ILE A 2 0.03 5.50 25.27
CA ILE A 2 0.85 6.17 24.24
C ILE A 2 0.43 5.61 22.90
N SER A 3 0.08 6.50 21.94
CA SER A 3 -0.20 6.08 20.56
C SER A 3 1.12 5.69 19.88
N LEU A 4 1.18 4.48 19.30
CA LEU A 4 2.34 4.03 18.53
C LEU A 4 2.34 4.65 17.13
N SER A 5 1.17 4.86 16.54
CA SER A 5 1.00 5.50 15.23
C SER A 5 0.60 6.96 15.39
N TYR A 6 1.03 7.77 14.44
CA TYR A 6 0.51 9.13 14.28
C TYR A 6 -0.73 9.10 13.37
N ARG A 7 -1.76 9.83 13.75
CA ARG A 7 -2.89 10.22 12.91
C ARG A 7 -3.06 11.74 12.99
N SER A 8 -3.26 12.39 11.85
CA SER A 8 -3.45 13.84 11.77
C SER A 8 -4.61 14.29 12.67
N LEU A 9 -4.47 15.43 13.33
CA LEU A 9 -5.55 16.05 14.10
C LEU A 9 -6.78 16.43 13.23
N LYS A 10 -6.62 16.42 11.91
CA LYS A 10 -7.72 16.60 10.95
C LYS A 10 -8.46 15.29 10.66
N THR A 11 -8.33 14.26 11.49
CA THR A 11 -8.96 12.96 11.26
C THR A 11 -9.68 12.44 12.50
N GLU A 12 -10.71 11.63 12.28
CA GLU A 12 -11.43 10.89 13.31
C GLU A 12 -11.68 9.44 12.89
N VAL A 13 -11.82 8.56 13.87
CA VAL A 13 -12.20 7.15 13.63
C VAL A 13 -13.68 7.00 13.93
N ARG A 14 -14.46 6.49 12.97
CA ARG A 14 -15.89 6.21 13.13
C ARG A 14 -16.31 4.97 12.34
N ALA A 15 -17.58 4.56 12.43
CA ALA A 15 -18.12 3.46 11.65
C ALA A 15 -17.97 3.73 10.14
N SER A 16 -17.55 2.72 9.39
CA SER A 16 -17.35 2.78 7.94
C SER A 16 -18.42 1.97 7.20
N GLN A 17 -18.75 2.40 5.98
CA GLN A 17 -19.59 1.63 5.06
C GLN A 17 -18.80 0.57 4.31
N ILE A 18 -17.45 0.65 4.30
CA ILE A 18 -16.59 -0.33 3.66
C ILE A 18 -16.42 -1.54 4.58
N HIS A 19 -15.86 -1.30 5.78
CA HIS A 19 -15.66 -2.36 6.76
C HIS A 19 -15.44 -1.77 8.17
N GLY A 20 -16.16 -2.26 9.16
CA GLY A 20 -15.97 -1.98 10.58
C GLY A 20 -15.81 -0.49 10.91
N ARG A 21 -14.61 -0.08 11.30
CA ARG A 21 -14.23 1.33 11.55
C ARG A 21 -13.37 1.85 10.41
N GLY A 22 -13.54 3.13 10.05
CA GLY A 22 -12.75 3.85 9.06
C GLY A 22 -12.15 5.12 9.63
N LEU A 23 -11.10 5.64 8.99
CA LEU A 23 -10.53 6.94 9.27
C LEU A 23 -11.20 7.98 8.36
N PHE A 24 -11.63 9.10 8.90
CA PHE A 24 -12.35 10.15 8.16
C PHE A 24 -11.71 11.51 8.35
N ALA A 25 -11.73 12.33 7.31
CA ALA A 25 -11.29 13.72 7.40
C ALA A 25 -12.33 14.56 8.17
N THR A 26 -11.89 15.31 9.19
CA THR A 26 -12.71 16.28 9.93
C THR A 26 -12.54 17.70 9.40
N ALA A 27 -11.49 17.95 8.62
CA ALA A 27 -11.19 19.20 7.92
C ALA A 27 -10.56 18.89 6.57
N ASP A 28 -10.51 19.88 5.69
CA ASP A 28 -9.84 19.74 4.39
C ASP A 28 -8.35 19.41 4.57
N ILE A 29 -7.88 18.42 3.80
CA ILE A 29 -6.50 17.94 3.79
C ILE A 29 -5.95 18.21 2.39
N ALA A 30 -4.82 18.93 2.33
CA ALA A 30 -4.18 19.26 1.06
C ALA A 30 -3.43 18.07 0.47
N LYS A 31 -3.32 18.01 -0.87
CA LYS A 31 -2.46 17.05 -1.54
C LYS A 31 -1.05 17.05 -0.94
N ASN A 32 -0.48 15.87 -0.75
CA ASN A 32 0.83 15.59 -0.14
C ASN A 32 0.92 15.89 1.38
N GLU A 33 -0.15 16.32 2.03
CA GLU A 33 -0.19 16.43 3.49
C GLU A 33 -0.08 15.04 4.14
N ILE A 34 0.69 14.94 5.23
CA ILE A 34 0.82 13.69 6.00
C ILE A 34 -0.48 13.46 6.78
N VAL A 35 -1.10 12.32 6.52
CA VAL A 35 -2.35 11.90 7.17
C VAL A 35 -2.10 10.97 8.33
N ALA A 36 -1.21 10.00 8.14
CA ALA A 36 -0.88 9.05 9.18
C ALA A 36 0.56 8.50 9.02
N VAL A 37 1.13 8.05 10.13
CA VAL A 37 2.40 7.32 10.14
C VAL A 37 2.20 6.05 10.95
N LYS A 38 2.43 4.90 10.36
CA LYS A 38 2.30 3.60 11.02
C LYS A 38 3.40 3.42 12.04
N GLY A 39 3.03 3.08 13.26
CA GLY A 39 3.95 2.71 14.33
C GLY A 39 3.72 1.28 14.81
N GLY A 40 4.72 0.74 15.48
CA GLY A 40 4.74 -0.63 15.99
C GLY A 40 6.16 -1.15 16.14
N HIS A 41 6.28 -2.46 16.28
CA HIS A 41 7.55 -3.19 16.34
C HIS A 41 7.92 -3.72 14.96
N ILE A 42 9.21 -3.76 14.65
CA ILE A 42 9.71 -4.40 13.43
C ILE A 42 9.88 -5.88 13.74
N LEU A 43 9.17 -6.70 12.98
CA LEU A 43 9.06 -8.15 13.20
C LEU A 43 9.32 -8.89 11.89
N ASP A 44 9.86 -10.10 11.98
CA ASP A 44 9.96 -10.99 10.84
C ASP A 44 8.60 -11.64 10.52
N ARG A 45 8.49 -12.19 9.31
CA ARG A 45 7.28 -12.86 8.81
C ARG A 45 6.81 -13.96 9.75
N LYS A 46 7.73 -14.78 10.24
CA LYS A 46 7.40 -15.91 11.13
C LYS A 46 6.74 -15.41 12.41
N THR A 47 7.33 -14.43 13.07
CA THR A 47 6.78 -13.84 14.30
C THR A 47 5.39 -13.24 14.05
N VAL A 48 5.20 -12.49 12.93
CA VAL A 48 3.91 -11.94 12.58
C VAL A 48 2.87 -13.04 12.39
N ARG A 49 3.16 -14.07 11.61
CA ARG A 49 2.21 -15.15 11.27
C ARG A 49 1.89 -16.07 12.46
N GLU A 50 2.86 -16.34 13.31
CA GLU A 50 2.69 -17.29 14.42
C GLU A 50 2.23 -16.62 15.73
N GLN A 51 2.61 -15.35 15.98
CA GLN A 51 2.41 -14.72 17.28
C GLN A 51 1.51 -13.47 17.24
N VAL A 52 1.43 -12.76 16.11
CA VAL A 52 0.65 -11.50 16.03
C VAL A 52 -0.70 -11.73 15.37
N THR A 53 -0.72 -12.14 14.11
CA THR A 53 -1.96 -12.27 13.32
C THR A 53 -3.01 -13.19 13.95
N PRO A 54 -2.67 -14.35 14.59
CA PRO A 54 -3.66 -15.21 15.23
C PRO A 54 -4.39 -14.56 16.42
N HIS A 55 -3.79 -13.57 17.04
CA HIS A 55 -4.33 -12.92 18.25
C HIS A 55 -4.88 -11.52 17.99
N LEU A 56 -4.30 -10.78 17.06
CA LEU A 56 -4.64 -9.38 16.80
C LEU A 56 -5.34 -9.15 15.46
N GLY A 57 -5.40 -10.18 14.60
CA GLY A 57 -5.86 -10.04 13.22
C GLY A 57 -4.79 -9.39 12.31
N PRO A 58 -5.11 -9.08 11.05
CA PRO A 58 -4.20 -8.43 10.10
C PRO A 58 -4.05 -6.95 10.49
N VAL A 59 -2.98 -6.62 11.19
CA VAL A 59 -2.69 -5.29 11.76
C VAL A 59 -1.33 -4.75 11.32
N GLU A 60 -0.59 -5.55 10.60
CA GLU A 60 0.75 -5.26 10.09
C GLU A 60 0.74 -4.43 8.80
N ILE A 61 1.89 -3.82 8.48
CA ILE A 61 2.26 -3.31 7.17
C ILE A 61 3.61 -3.93 6.81
N GLN A 62 3.74 -4.42 5.59
CA GLN A 62 5.00 -4.96 5.09
C GLN A 62 5.95 -3.82 4.72
N ILE A 63 7.21 -3.92 5.18
CA ILE A 63 8.25 -2.90 4.95
C ILE A 63 9.47 -3.44 4.20
N ASP A 64 9.60 -4.76 4.10
CA ASP A 64 10.56 -5.45 3.23
C ASP A 64 10.08 -6.89 2.98
N ASN A 65 10.83 -7.70 2.18
CA ASN A 65 10.46 -9.08 1.83
C ASN A 65 10.01 -9.91 3.03
N ASP A 66 10.67 -9.77 4.16
CA ASP A 66 10.43 -10.57 5.35
C ASP A 66 10.30 -9.75 6.64
N LEU A 67 10.11 -8.43 6.48
CA LEU A 67 9.96 -7.51 7.60
C LEU A 67 8.63 -6.78 7.56
N PHE A 68 8.03 -6.66 8.73
CA PHE A 68 6.73 -6.03 8.94
C PHE A 68 6.79 -5.08 10.13
N ILE A 69 5.93 -4.07 10.16
CA ILE A 69 5.68 -3.23 11.32
C ILE A 69 4.29 -3.53 11.87
N ALA A 70 4.21 -3.95 13.14
CA ALA A 70 2.98 -4.37 13.80
C ALA A 70 2.99 -4.08 15.31
N PRO A 71 1.82 -3.96 15.96
CA PRO A 71 1.70 -4.07 17.41
C PRO A 71 1.93 -5.52 17.85
N VAL A 72 2.31 -5.74 19.11
CA VAL A 72 2.52 -7.08 19.67
C VAL A 72 1.55 -7.44 20.80
N THR A 73 0.79 -6.47 21.30
CA THR A 73 -0.24 -6.68 22.32
C THR A 73 -1.59 -6.08 21.92
N ALA A 74 -2.67 -6.53 22.58
CA ALA A 74 -4.00 -5.97 22.37
C ALA A 74 -4.08 -4.50 22.78
N GLU A 75 -3.35 -4.08 23.80
CA GLU A 75 -3.29 -2.68 24.25
C GLU A 75 -2.59 -1.80 23.20
N GLU A 76 -1.54 -2.29 22.57
CA GLU A 76 -0.83 -1.58 21.50
C GLU A 76 -1.64 -1.48 20.22
N ARG A 77 -2.51 -2.47 19.95
CA ARG A 77 -3.30 -2.55 18.75
C ARG A 77 -4.08 -1.26 18.48
N GLU A 78 -4.83 -0.75 19.47
CA GLU A 78 -5.62 0.48 19.33
C GLU A 78 -4.73 1.71 19.02
N GLY A 79 -3.54 1.79 19.64
CA GLY A 79 -2.56 2.86 19.40
C GLY A 79 -1.82 2.72 18.07
N SER A 80 -1.73 1.52 17.50
CA SER A 80 -1.06 1.23 16.25
C SER A 80 -1.98 1.27 15.02
N MET A 81 -3.28 1.04 15.18
CA MET A 81 -4.22 0.98 14.04
C MET A 81 -4.40 2.35 13.38
N LEU A 82 -4.31 2.37 12.06
CA LEU A 82 -4.57 3.57 11.26
C LEU A 82 -6.05 3.71 10.87
N TYR A 83 -6.78 2.61 10.85
CA TYR A 83 -8.19 2.53 10.43
C TYR A 83 -8.43 2.98 8.98
N SER A 84 -7.40 2.98 8.15
CA SER A 84 -7.53 3.24 6.71
C SER A 84 -7.97 1.97 6.02
N ASN A 85 -9.24 1.91 5.59
CA ASN A 85 -9.79 0.78 4.85
C ASN A 85 -9.20 0.72 3.44
N HIS A 86 -9.31 -0.47 2.81
CA HIS A 86 -8.96 -0.61 1.41
C HIS A 86 -9.99 0.06 0.50
N SER A 87 -9.51 0.70 -0.57
CA SER A 87 -10.35 1.09 -1.71
C SER A 87 -9.59 0.93 -3.03
N CYS A 88 -10.28 0.45 -4.07
CA CYS A 88 -9.77 0.48 -5.44
C CYS A 88 -9.79 1.90 -6.06
N ASN A 89 -10.37 2.88 -5.35
CA ASN A 89 -10.30 4.31 -5.70
C ASN A 89 -9.86 5.13 -4.48
N PRO A 90 -8.64 4.92 -3.97
CA PRO A 90 -8.16 5.51 -2.74
C PRO A 90 -7.86 7.00 -2.87
N ASN A 91 -7.75 7.67 -1.71
CA ASN A 91 -7.27 9.04 -1.61
C ASN A 91 -5.95 9.17 -0.83
N LEU A 92 -5.46 8.07 -0.24
CA LEU A 92 -4.15 8.00 0.39
C LEU A 92 -3.19 7.12 -0.42
N GLY A 93 -1.92 7.51 -0.43
CA GLY A 93 -0.80 6.75 -0.94
C GLY A 93 0.35 6.75 0.05
N MET A 94 1.43 6.03 -0.29
CA MET A 94 2.61 5.90 0.57
C MET A 94 3.67 6.95 0.24
N ARG A 95 4.44 7.31 1.27
CA ARG A 95 5.72 8.01 1.18
C ARG A 95 6.72 7.31 2.11
N GLY A 96 7.75 6.71 1.54
CA GLY A 96 8.61 5.79 2.28
C GLY A 96 7.88 4.49 2.64
N GLU A 97 8.18 3.89 3.79
CA GLU A 97 7.65 2.57 4.16
C GLU A 97 6.37 2.63 5.01
N ILE A 98 6.18 3.72 5.78
CA ILE A 98 5.17 3.76 6.84
C ILE A 98 4.30 5.03 6.86
N THR A 99 4.59 6.00 5.98
CA THR A 99 3.90 7.29 5.97
C THR A 99 2.81 7.32 4.91
N PHE A 100 1.59 7.63 5.31
CA PHE A 100 0.44 7.82 4.44
C PHE A 100 0.23 9.31 4.15
N VAL A 101 0.13 9.66 2.89
CA VAL A 101 -0.08 11.02 2.40
C VAL A 101 -1.32 11.12 1.52
N ALA A 102 -1.94 12.29 1.49
CA ALA A 102 -3.04 12.57 0.57
C ALA A 102 -2.54 12.61 -0.89
N MET A 103 -3.12 11.80 -1.77
CA MET A 103 -2.78 11.78 -3.21
C MET A 103 -3.43 12.95 -3.98
N ARG A 104 -4.48 13.54 -3.42
CA ARG A 104 -5.22 14.71 -3.93
C ARG A 104 -5.70 15.55 -2.76
N ASP A 105 -6.29 16.69 -3.04
CA ASP A 105 -7.07 17.41 -2.03
C ASP A 105 -8.25 16.55 -1.59
N ILE A 106 -8.46 16.47 -0.27
CA ILE A 106 -9.50 15.67 0.38
C ILE A 106 -10.38 16.62 1.18
N ARG A 107 -11.70 16.49 1.02
CA ARG A 107 -12.66 17.33 1.74
C ARG A 107 -13.00 16.74 3.10
N ALA A 108 -13.38 17.61 4.02
CA ALA A 108 -13.98 17.20 5.28
C ALA A 108 -15.17 16.25 5.03
N GLY A 109 -15.23 15.16 5.81
CA GLY A 109 -16.27 14.11 5.70
C GLY A 109 -15.87 12.92 4.83
N GLU A 110 -14.85 13.00 3.97
CA GLU A 110 -14.40 11.87 3.17
C GLU A 110 -13.74 10.78 4.04
N GLU A 111 -13.98 9.52 3.71
CA GLU A 111 -13.24 8.40 4.27
C GLU A 111 -11.84 8.34 3.65
N LEU A 112 -10.83 8.11 4.49
CA LEU A 112 -9.43 8.07 4.14
C LEU A 112 -9.03 6.62 3.90
N THR A 113 -8.83 6.28 2.64
CA THR A 113 -8.61 4.90 2.19
C THR A 113 -7.31 4.78 1.40
N HIS A 114 -6.66 3.63 1.46
CA HIS A 114 -5.51 3.30 0.62
C HIS A 114 -5.74 2.02 -0.18
N ASP A 115 -4.96 1.81 -1.24
CA ASP A 115 -4.97 0.55 -1.96
C ASP A 115 -3.87 -0.37 -1.40
N TRP A 116 -4.21 -1.58 -1.00
CA TRP A 116 -3.26 -2.56 -0.48
C TRP A 116 -2.17 -2.91 -1.50
N ALA A 117 -2.47 -2.79 -2.80
CA ALA A 117 -1.45 -2.91 -3.84
C ALA A 117 -0.26 -1.95 -3.65
N THR A 118 -0.40 -0.87 -2.86
CA THR A 118 0.69 0.09 -2.62
C THR A 118 1.55 -0.24 -1.40
N THR A 119 1.15 -1.22 -0.59
CA THR A 119 1.80 -1.55 0.69
C THR A 119 2.20 -3.01 0.83
N ASP A 120 1.69 -3.91 -0.03
CA ASP A 120 1.67 -5.34 0.29
C ASP A 120 2.20 -6.19 -0.87
N ASP A 121 3.00 -7.20 -0.54
CA ASP A 121 3.52 -8.25 -1.44
C ASP A 121 3.42 -9.64 -0.79
N ASP A 122 2.38 -9.84 -0.02
CA ASP A 122 2.13 -11.12 0.64
C ASP A 122 1.35 -12.08 -0.26
N ASP A 123 1.13 -13.30 0.20
CA ASP A 123 0.43 -14.33 -0.56
C ASP A 123 -0.99 -14.50 -0.04
N TYR A 124 -1.92 -13.73 -0.60
CA TYR A 124 -3.35 -13.80 -0.30
C TYR A 124 -4.21 -13.50 -1.53
N SER A 125 -5.45 -13.94 -1.46
CA SER A 125 -6.54 -13.59 -2.39
C SER A 125 -7.82 -13.40 -1.59
N VAL A 126 -8.43 -12.21 -1.67
CA VAL A 126 -9.64 -11.86 -0.91
C VAL A 126 -10.63 -11.10 -1.78
N GLU A 127 -11.93 -11.26 -1.47
CA GLU A 127 -12.99 -10.47 -2.10
C GLU A 127 -12.94 -9.02 -1.65
N CYS A 128 -13.10 -8.10 -2.61
CA CYS A 128 -13.13 -6.67 -2.36
C CYS A 128 -14.56 -6.16 -2.27
N GLN A 129 -14.87 -5.50 -1.16
CA GLN A 129 -16.17 -4.90 -0.90
C GLN A 129 -16.13 -3.36 -0.83
N CYS A 130 -15.11 -2.71 -1.45
CA CYS A 130 -14.90 -1.27 -1.31
C CYS A 130 -15.98 -0.39 -1.96
N GLY A 131 -16.85 -0.95 -2.80
CA GLY A 131 -17.94 -0.22 -3.46
C GLY A 131 -17.49 0.79 -4.54
N ALA A 132 -16.20 0.90 -4.84
CA ALA A 132 -15.71 1.82 -5.86
C ALA A 132 -16.17 1.40 -7.27
N PRO A 133 -16.50 2.35 -8.18
CA PRO A 133 -16.93 2.01 -9.56
C PRO A 133 -15.91 1.17 -10.34
N ASN A 134 -14.63 1.29 -10.00
CA ASN A 134 -13.52 0.54 -10.58
C ASN A 134 -13.02 -0.59 -9.65
N CYS A 135 -13.90 -1.11 -8.79
CA CYS A 135 -13.57 -2.21 -7.89
C CYS A 135 -13.04 -3.43 -8.64
N ARG A 136 -11.90 -3.96 -8.19
CA ARG A 136 -11.26 -5.13 -8.80
C ARG A 136 -11.95 -6.46 -8.47
N GLN A 137 -12.92 -6.44 -7.54
CA GLN A 137 -13.65 -7.60 -7.01
C GLN A 137 -12.77 -8.58 -6.21
N ILE A 138 -11.59 -8.92 -6.71
CA ILE A 138 -10.59 -9.75 -6.03
C ILE A 138 -9.33 -8.92 -5.84
N LEU A 139 -8.79 -8.95 -4.63
CA LEU A 139 -7.50 -8.36 -4.28
C LEU A 139 -6.49 -9.47 -4.02
N THR A 140 -5.29 -9.27 -4.49
CA THR A 140 -4.17 -10.17 -4.19
C THR A 140 -2.97 -9.38 -3.70
N GLY A 141 -2.11 -10.03 -2.92
CA GLY A 141 -0.83 -9.42 -2.53
C GLY A 141 0.15 -9.24 -3.67
N LYS A 142 -0.23 -9.62 -4.91
CA LYS A 142 0.57 -9.43 -6.14
C LYS A 142 0.00 -8.34 -7.05
N ASP A 143 -1.02 -7.63 -6.62
CA ASP A 143 -1.65 -6.55 -7.41
C ASP A 143 -0.66 -5.41 -7.74
N TRP A 144 0.36 -5.18 -6.92
CA TRP A 144 1.44 -4.21 -7.19
C TRP A 144 2.18 -4.48 -8.52
N GLN A 145 2.13 -5.70 -9.06
CA GLN A 145 2.76 -6.09 -10.33
C GLN A 145 1.97 -5.63 -11.55
N ARG A 146 0.74 -5.19 -11.40
CA ARG A 146 -0.14 -4.77 -12.48
C ARG A 146 0.30 -3.42 -13.05
N ALA A 147 0.53 -3.35 -14.36
CA ALA A 147 1.00 -2.15 -15.04
C ALA A 147 0.02 -0.96 -14.92
N ASP A 148 -1.30 -1.23 -14.90
CA ASP A 148 -2.32 -0.20 -14.72
C ASP A 148 -2.25 0.45 -13.33
N LEU A 149 -2.00 -0.34 -12.27
CA LEU A 149 -1.85 0.16 -10.91
C LEU A 149 -0.50 0.86 -10.72
N GLN A 150 0.60 0.33 -11.30
CA GLN A 150 1.90 0.98 -11.27
C GLN A 150 1.84 2.38 -11.90
N LYS A 151 1.16 2.51 -13.04
CA LYS A 151 0.95 3.81 -13.69
C LYS A 151 0.09 4.73 -12.83
N ARG A 152 -0.99 4.20 -12.25
CA ARG A 152 -1.96 4.98 -11.45
C ARG A 152 -1.36 5.51 -10.16
N TYR A 153 -0.55 4.72 -9.48
CA TYR A 153 0.02 5.04 -8.17
C TYR A 153 1.50 5.39 -8.23
N ALA A 154 2.02 5.79 -9.39
CA ALA A 154 3.41 6.21 -9.55
C ALA A 154 3.79 7.27 -8.49
N GLY A 155 4.84 6.99 -7.68
CA GLY A 155 5.29 7.82 -6.58
C GLY A 155 4.47 7.69 -5.28
N TYR A 156 3.55 6.72 -5.20
CA TYR A 156 2.71 6.44 -4.03
C TYR A 156 2.75 4.98 -3.58
N PHE A 157 3.67 4.18 -4.09
CA PHE A 157 3.99 2.87 -3.52
C PHE A 157 4.87 3.02 -2.28
N SER A 158 4.89 2.02 -1.40
CA SER A 158 5.93 1.92 -0.38
C SER A 158 7.31 1.84 -1.06
N ALA A 159 8.34 2.37 -0.41
CA ALA A 159 9.69 2.36 -0.99
C ALA A 159 10.19 0.92 -1.24
N TYR A 160 9.74 -0.04 -0.43
CA TYR A 160 9.96 -1.47 -0.66
C TYR A 160 9.42 -1.94 -2.02
N LEU A 161 8.15 -1.62 -2.31
CA LEU A 161 7.52 -2.00 -3.58
C LEU A 161 8.09 -1.22 -4.76
N ASP A 162 8.40 0.08 -4.59
CA ASP A 162 9.07 0.87 -5.63
C ASP A 162 10.40 0.24 -6.05
N ARG A 163 11.21 -0.27 -5.09
CA ARG A 163 12.44 -1.01 -5.40
C ARG A 163 12.17 -2.28 -6.20
N LYS A 164 11.11 -3.03 -5.87
CA LYS A 164 10.72 -4.26 -6.59
C LYS A 164 10.23 -3.96 -8.01
N ILE A 165 9.43 -2.91 -8.18
CA ILE A 165 8.95 -2.47 -9.49
C ILE A 165 10.14 -2.08 -10.38
N ALA A 166 11.07 -1.28 -9.86
CA ALA A 166 12.27 -0.87 -10.60
C ALA A 166 13.14 -2.06 -11.01
N ALA A 167 13.37 -3.03 -10.11
CA ALA A 167 14.16 -4.22 -10.39
C ALA A 167 13.56 -5.07 -11.52
N ARG A 168 12.22 -5.23 -11.54
CA ARG A 168 11.53 -5.96 -12.63
C ARG A 168 11.67 -5.27 -13.98
N CYS A 169 11.50 -3.96 -14.04
CA CYS A 169 11.68 -3.20 -15.27
C CYS A 169 13.11 -3.34 -15.85
N HIS A 170 14.13 -3.51 -15.00
CA HIS A 170 15.50 -3.75 -15.45
C HIS A 170 15.69 -5.17 -16.01
N SER A 171 15.12 -6.20 -15.38
CA SER A 171 15.23 -7.57 -15.85
C SER A 171 14.53 -7.77 -17.20
N GLU A 172 13.34 -7.22 -17.38
CA GLU A 172 12.57 -7.31 -18.63
C GLU A 172 13.30 -6.63 -19.81
N ARG A 173 13.99 -5.50 -19.57
CA ARG A 173 14.81 -4.82 -20.62
C ARG A 173 16.07 -5.59 -21.01
N SER A 174 16.65 -6.36 -20.10
CA SER A 174 17.86 -7.16 -20.41
C SER A 174 17.55 -8.43 -21.18
N GLU A 175 16.31 -8.87 -21.22
CA GLU A 175 15.86 -10.07 -21.93
C GLU A 175 15.37 -9.79 -23.37
N GLU A 176 15.25 -8.51 -23.79
CA GLU A 176 14.95 -8.20 -25.20
C GLU A 176 16.15 -8.58 -26.10
N PRO A 177 16.00 -9.54 -27.04
CA PRO A 177 17.09 -9.94 -27.92
C PRO A 177 17.45 -8.76 -28.83
N HIS A 178 18.76 -8.40 -28.83
CA HIS A 178 19.32 -7.47 -29.80
C HIS A 178 19.21 -8.05 -31.19
N ASN A 179 18.09 -7.89 -31.85
CA ASN A 179 17.94 -8.21 -33.28
C ASN A 179 18.61 -7.11 -34.12
N ARG A 180 19.96 -7.13 -34.17
CA ARG A 180 20.72 -6.38 -35.18
C ARG A 180 20.63 -7.18 -36.49
N SER A 181 19.68 -6.84 -37.33
CA SER A 181 19.70 -7.22 -38.75
C SER A 181 20.89 -6.50 -39.41
N SER A 182 21.98 -7.24 -39.61
CA SER A 182 23.10 -6.88 -40.51
C SER A 182 22.65 -7.07 -41.94
N ASN A 183 22.12 -6.02 -42.56
CA ASN A 183 22.01 -5.95 -44.02
C ASN A 183 23.42 -5.77 -44.62
N HIS A 184 24.07 -6.84 -44.98
CA HIS A 184 25.18 -6.79 -45.93
C HIS A 184 24.60 -6.83 -47.35
N THR A 185 24.57 -5.69 -48.00
CA THR A 185 24.36 -5.60 -49.44
C THR A 185 25.74 -5.79 -50.07
N GLU A 186 26.03 -7.00 -50.57
CA GLU A 186 27.08 -7.21 -51.52
C GLU A 186 26.61 -6.73 -52.90
N GLN A 187 27.25 -5.69 -53.41
CA GLN A 187 27.23 -5.34 -54.83
C GLN A 187 28.45 -6.00 -55.47
N LEU A 188 28.19 -6.98 -56.35
CA LEU A 188 29.12 -7.50 -57.35
C LEU A 188 29.08 -6.63 -58.59
N VAL A 189 30.22 -6.22 -59.06
CA VAL A 189 30.52 -5.93 -60.46
C VAL A 189 31.56 -6.86 -60.95
#